data_17ea6867d870b59ee1961184618c03db
#
_entry.id   17ea6867d870b59ee1961184618c03db
#
_cell.length_a   1.000
_cell.length_b   1.000
_cell.length_c   1.000
_cell.angle_alpha   90.00
_cell.angle_beta   90.00
_cell.angle_gamma   90.00
#
_symmetry.space_group_name_H-M   'P 1'
#
loop_
_entity.id
_entity.type
_entity.pdbx_description
1 polymer ?
#
loop_
_entity_poly.entity_id
_entity_poly.type
_entity_poly.pdbx_seq_one_letter_code
_entity_poly.pdbx_strand_id
1 'polypeptide(L)'
;MAKLWGGRFTQSTDSFTDHFHSSISFDSRMYQEDITGSMAHAAMLGKQGIIPADDAALIIKTLKEILADIEAGKVTFDEKAEDIHMNVETILISRIGDVGKRLHTGRSRNDQVALDIRMYTKKEIIAMKELVKNLMVTLNDFAASHTETILPGYTHLQRAQPVTLAHHLLAYVEMFKRDYDRLCDTYKRTDVMPLGSGALATTTYPLDRYAVAEELGFAAITMNSMDGVSDRDFCIELASALSILMMHLSRFCEEIILWSSHEFHFIELSDAYSTGSSIMPQKKNPDMAELIRGKTGRVYGHLMALLTTMKGLPLAYNKDMQEDKEGLFDAIDTVKMCVPVFTSMIATMTVKKDAMLNAAKGGFTNATDAADWLVKQGVPFRDAHAIIGKLVLYCIEHNTNLDDLSLAEYKAISPVFDESVYAAINVNECAQARKVIGGPAKEVTTAAIAANKEYFKTI
;
A
#
# COMPACT_ATOMS: atom_id res chain seq x y z
N MET A 1 10.51 -37.37 16.76
CA MET A 1 11.81 -36.91 17.27
C MET A 1 11.64 -36.36 18.69
N ALA A 2 12.67 -36.43 19.56
CA ALA A 2 12.59 -35.76 20.86
C ALA A 2 12.62 -34.25 20.64
N LYS A 3 11.73 -33.52 21.30
CA LYS A 3 11.72 -32.04 21.25
C LYS A 3 13.02 -31.49 21.82
N LEU A 4 13.63 -30.52 21.18
CA LEU A 4 14.93 -29.94 21.56
C LEU A 4 14.91 -29.29 22.96
N TRP A 5 13.71 -29.00 23.51
CA TRP A 5 13.49 -28.40 24.84
C TRP A 5 12.93 -29.40 25.88
N GLY A 6 12.88 -30.71 25.59
CA GLY A 6 12.18 -31.73 26.39
C GLY A 6 12.82 -32.16 27.74
N GLY A 7 13.99 -31.66 28.12
CA GLY A 7 14.77 -32.19 29.24
C GLY A 7 14.09 -32.19 30.63
N ARG A 8 13.09 -31.36 30.88
CA ARG A 8 12.31 -31.30 32.15
C ARG A 8 11.06 -32.14 32.12
N PHE A 9 10.53 -32.42 30.91
CA PHE A 9 9.21 -33.00 30.75
C PHE A 9 9.24 -34.53 30.80
N THR A 10 8.36 -35.14 31.58
CA THR A 10 8.25 -36.57 31.76
C THR A 10 7.12 -37.20 30.93
N GLN A 11 6.30 -36.40 30.31
CA GLN A 11 5.18 -36.87 29.47
C GLN A 11 5.33 -36.28 28.05
N SER A 12 4.86 -37.04 27.07
CA SER A 12 4.74 -36.52 25.68
C SER A 12 3.58 -35.51 25.61
N THR A 13 3.71 -34.48 24.74
CA THR A 13 2.60 -33.62 24.40
C THR A 13 1.51 -34.40 23.66
N ASP A 14 0.27 -33.98 23.86
CA ASP A 14 -0.85 -34.47 23.07
C ASP A 14 -0.75 -34.02 21.62
N SER A 15 -1.13 -34.89 20.68
CA SER A 15 -0.98 -34.62 19.24
C SER A 15 -1.84 -33.44 18.76
N PHE A 16 -2.99 -33.21 19.38
CA PHE A 16 -3.83 -32.05 19.09
C PHE A 16 -3.17 -30.76 19.55
N THR A 17 -2.53 -30.79 20.72
CA THR A 17 -1.74 -29.67 21.24
C THR A 17 -0.55 -29.35 20.33
N ASP A 18 0.14 -30.37 19.79
CA ASP A 18 1.24 -30.16 18.84
C ASP A 18 0.78 -29.43 17.58
N HIS A 19 -0.37 -29.82 17.04
CA HIS A 19 -0.96 -29.12 15.89
C HIS A 19 -1.43 -27.70 16.22
N PHE A 20 -2.07 -27.52 17.39
CA PHE A 20 -2.59 -26.21 17.81
C PHE A 20 -1.51 -25.13 17.96
N HIS A 21 -0.32 -25.49 18.46
CA HIS A 21 0.74 -24.51 18.68
C HIS A 21 1.77 -24.41 17.56
N SER A 22 1.69 -25.26 16.55
CA SER A 22 2.59 -25.26 15.40
C SER A 22 2.36 -24.04 14.50
N SER A 23 3.43 -23.40 14.06
CA SER A 23 3.39 -22.24 13.16
C SER A 23 3.99 -22.53 11.77
N ILE A 24 4.49 -23.75 11.54
CA ILE A 24 5.21 -24.12 10.31
C ILE A 24 4.38 -23.88 9.04
N SER A 25 3.04 -24.01 9.12
CA SER A 25 2.14 -23.81 7.98
C SER A 25 2.21 -22.40 7.38
N PHE A 26 2.57 -21.40 8.17
CA PHE A 26 2.67 -20.00 7.72
C PHE A 26 4.08 -19.42 7.89
N ASP A 27 4.85 -19.79 8.92
CA ASP A 27 6.19 -19.24 9.15
C ASP A 27 7.27 -19.87 8.26
N SER A 28 6.97 -21.02 7.63
CA SER A 28 7.86 -21.63 6.63
C SER A 28 8.30 -20.67 5.52
N ARG A 29 7.52 -19.62 5.22
CA ARG A 29 7.88 -18.60 4.23
C ARG A 29 9.09 -17.74 4.62
N MET A 30 9.48 -17.75 5.91
CA MET A 30 10.66 -17.03 6.43
C MET A 30 11.94 -17.86 6.42
N TYR A 31 11.99 -19.00 5.72
CA TYR A 31 13.16 -19.87 5.68
C TYR A 31 14.45 -19.16 5.25
N GLN A 32 14.34 -18.19 4.33
CA GLN A 32 15.50 -17.41 3.87
C GLN A 32 16.03 -16.50 4.99
N GLU A 33 15.11 -15.84 5.71
CA GLU A 33 15.41 -14.93 6.79
C GLU A 33 16.06 -15.71 7.96
N ASP A 34 15.48 -16.84 8.37
CA ASP A 34 16.01 -17.68 9.43
C ASP A 34 17.43 -18.21 9.12
N ILE A 35 17.61 -18.74 7.90
CA ILE A 35 18.92 -19.29 7.50
C ILE A 35 19.96 -18.16 7.38
N THR A 36 19.60 -17.02 6.82
CA THR A 36 20.52 -15.87 6.67
C THR A 36 20.90 -15.31 8.03
N GLY A 37 19.95 -15.11 8.93
CA GLY A 37 20.20 -14.69 10.31
C GLY A 37 21.06 -15.68 11.08
N SER A 38 20.82 -16.99 10.90
CA SER A 38 21.61 -18.08 11.50
C SER A 38 23.03 -18.11 10.98
N MET A 39 23.28 -17.84 9.69
CA MET A 39 24.64 -17.75 9.13
C MET A 39 25.42 -16.58 9.74
N ALA A 40 24.81 -15.40 9.82
CA ALA A 40 25.44 -14.22 10.43
C ALA A 40 25.74 -14.45 11.92
N HIS A 41 24.82 -15.10 12.64
CA HIS A 41 25.06 -15.48 14.04
C HIS A 41 26.23 -16.44 14.19
N ALA A 42 26.31 -17.50 13.38
CA ALA A 42 27.40 -18.45 13.41
C ALA A 42 28.76 -17.81 13.08
N ALA A 43 28.77 -16.90 12.08
CA ALA A 43 29.99 -16.13 11.72
C ALA A 43 30.48 -15.29 12.90
N MET A 44 29.59 -14.59 13.58
CA MET A 44 29.89 -13.80 14.77
C MET A 44 30.40 -14.68 15.92
N LEU A 45 29.76 -15.83 16.20
CA LEU A 45 30.18 -16.75 17.24
C LEU A 45 31.63 -17.26 17.00
N GLY A 46 31.95 -17.60 15.76
CA GLY A 46 33.32 -18.03 15.38
C GLY A 46 34.33 -16.88 15.51
N LYS A 47 34.00 -15.69 15.05
CA LYS A 47 34.85 -14.49 15.12
C LYS A 47 35.14 -14.06 16.56
N GLN A 48 34.18 -14.21 17.46
CA GLN A 48 34.33 -13.91 18.88
C GLN A 48 34.98 -15.05 19.68
N GLY A 49 35.30 -16.16 19.03
CA GLY A 49 35.91 -17.34 19.71
C GLY A 49 34.95 -18.04 20.68
N ILE A 50 33.66 -17.83 20.55
CA ILE A 50 32.63 -18.47 21.39
C ILE A 50 32.46 -19.93 20.98
N ILE A 51 32.56 -20.20 19.67
CA ILE A 51 32.67 -21.55 19.11
C ILE A 51 33.96 -21.65 18.27
N PRO A 52 34.50 -22.86 18.00
CA PRO A 52 35.62 -23.01 17.09
C PRO A 52 35.33 -22.44 15.70
N ALA A 53 36.31 -21.77 15.10
CA ALA A 53 36.17 -21.16 13.79
C ALA A 53 35.81 -22.19 12.69
N ASP A 54 36.38 -23.40 12.76
CA ASP A 54 36.10 -24.50 11.81
C ASP A 54 34.62 -24.96 11.93
N ASP A 55 34.10 -25.00 13.16
CA ASP A 55 32.68 -25.34 13.39
C ASP A 55 31.73 -24.27 12.84
N ALA A 56 32.07 -22.99 13.03
CA ALA A 56 31.31 -21.89 12.45
C ALA A 56 31.30 -21.98 10.92
N ALA A 57 32.44 -22.22 10.30
CA ALA A 57 32.57 -22.40 8.86
C ALA A 57 31.75 -23.60 8.35
N LEU A 58 31.76 -24.72 9.04
CA LEU A 58 30.97 -25.91 8.70
C LEU A 58 29.46 -25.63 8.82
N ILE A 59 29.01 -24.96 9.89
CA ILE A 59 27.63 -24.56 10.09
C ILE A 59 27.16 -23.66 8.92
N ILE A 60 27.92 -22.62 8.60
CA ILE A 60 27.57 -21.68 7.51
C ILE A 60 27.49 -22.40 6.17
N LYS A 61 28.49 -23.26 5.87
CA LYS A 61 28.45 -24.05 4.62
C LYS A 61 27.19 -24.91 4.53
N THR A 62 26.90 -25.64 5.61
CA THR A 62 25.73 -26.55 5.63
C THR A 62 24.40 -25.79 5.56
N LEU A 63 24.27 -24.61 6.20
CA LEU A 63 23.11 -23.76 6.08
C LEU A 63 22.89 -23.26 4.64
N LYS A 64 23.97 -22.93 3.92
CA LYS A 64 23.88 -22.60 2.47
C LYS A 64 23.39 -23.78 1.64
N GLU A 65 23.84 -24.98 1.95
CA GLU A 65 23.38 -26.20 1.28
C GLU A 65 21.90 -26.48 1.60
N ILE A 66 21.47 -26.28 2.85
CA ILE A 66 20.07 -26.41 3.26
C ILE A 66 19.19 -25.40 2.51
N LEU A 67 19.61 -24.13 2.42
CA LEU A 67 18.91 -23.11 1.66
C LEU A 67 18.71 -23.52 0.20
N ALA A 68 19.77 -23.94 -0.46
CA ALA A 68 19.70 -24.40 -1.85
C ALA A 68 18.78 -25.62 -2.03
N ASP A 69 18.77 -26.55 -1.07
CA ASP A 69 17.90 -27.72 -1.12
C ASP A 69 16.43 -27.37 -0.88
N ILE A 70 16.12 -26.37 -0.04
CA ILE A 70 14.77 -25.85 0.14
C ILE A 70 14.30 -25.18 -1.16
N GLU A 71 15.11 -24.33 -1.76
CA GLU A 71 14.80 -23.64 -3.02
C GLU A 71 14.63 -24.60 -4.20
N ALA A 72 15.36 -25.72 -4.17
CA ALA A 72 15.21 -26.79 -5.16
C ALA A 72 14.02 -27.75 -4.87
N GLY A 73 13.25 -27.53 -3.83
CA GLY A 73 12.11 -28.37 -3.44
C GLY A 73 12.48 -29.76 -2.94
N LYS A 74 13.72 -29.95 -2.46
CA LYS A 74 14.25 -31.24 -1.95
C LYS A 74 13.99 -31.44 -0.47
N VAL A 75 13.59 -30.40 0.25
CA VAL A 75 13.30 -30.44 1.67
C VAL A 75 11.79 -30.37 1.88
N THR A 76 11.27 -31.26 2.71
CA THR A 76 9.90 -31.19 3.24
C THR A 76 10.00 -30.88 4.72
N PHE A 77 9.27 -29.85 5.16
CA PHE A 77 9.22 -29.49 6.58
C PHE A 77 8.38 -30.50 7.37
N ASP A 78 8.84 -30.82 8.58
CA ASP A 78 8.10 -31.68 9.51
C ASP A 78 7.15 -30.81 10.35
N GLU A 79 5.84 -31.01 10.19
CA GLU A 79 4.81 -30.32 10.95
C GLU A 79 4.94 -30.53 12.47
N LYS A 80 5.56 -31.64 12.91
CA LYS A 80 5.81 -31.92 14.31
C LYS A 80 6.99 -31.13 14.91
N ALA A 81 7.75 -30.45 14.07
CA ALA A 81 8.88 -29.64 14.50
C ALA A 81 8.48 -28.20 14.83
N GLU A 82 7.23 -27.94 15.16
CA GLU A 82 6.66 -26.68 15.66
C GLU A 82 6.76 -25.49 14.68
N ASP A 83 7.98 -25.09 14.29
CA ASP A 83 8.24 -23.87 13.50
C ASP A 83 9.39 -24.07 12.49
N ILE A 84 9.60 -23.07 11.63
CA ILE A 84 10.68 -23.10 10.63
C ILE A 84 12.05 -23.20 11.28
N HIS A 85 12.25 -22.55 12.41
CA HIS A 85 13.53 -22.51 13.12
C HIS A 85 13.93 -23.91 13.60
N MET A 86 13.00 -24.65 14.21
CA MET A 86 13.24 -26.03 14.65
C MET A 86 13.45 -26.97 13.46
N ASN A 87 12.75 -26.75 12.34
CA ASN A 87 12.97 -27.49 11.12
C ASN A 87 14.41 -27.31 10.60
N VAL A 88 14.86 -26.06 10.43
CA VAL A 88 16.21 -25.75 9.95
C VAL A 88 17.28 -26.31 10.90
N GLU A 89 17.13 -26.09 12.21
CA GLU A 89 18.08 -26.60 13.23
C GLU A 89 18.14 -28.13 13.23
N THR A 90 16.99 -28.81 13.13
CA THR A 90 16.93 -30.27 13.07
C THR A 90 17.63 -30.83 11.83
N ILE A 91 17.40 -30.21 10.66
CA ILE A 91 18.06 -30.59 9.41
C ILE A 91 19.58 -30.36 9.51
N LEU A 92 20.00 -29.21 10.07
CA LEU A 92 21.43 -28.92 10.32
C LEU A 92 22.07 -29.97 11.18
N ILE A 93 21.49 -30.28 12.35
CA ILE A 93 22.00 -31.32 13.28
C ILE A 93 22.03 -32.69 12.60
N SER A 94 21.04 -33.03 11.77
CA SER A 94 21.06 -34.32 11.07
C SER A 94 22.23 -34.46 10.07
N ARG A 95 22.72 -33.35 9.51
CA ARG A 95 23.83 -33.33 8.54
C ARG A 95 25.20 -33.30 9.18
N ILE A 96 25.37 -32.53 10.26
CA ILE A 96 26.70 -32.30 10.86
C ILE A 96 26.80 -32.66 12.37
N GLY A 97 25.80 -33.33 12.91
CA GLY A 97 25.82 -33.87 14.27
C GLY A 97 25.96 -32.76 15.34
N ASP A 98 26.86 -33.04 16.33
CA ASP A 98 27.04 -32.17 17.50
C ASP A 98 27.55 -30.76 17.15
N VAL A 99 28.21 -30.59 16.02
CA VAL A 99 28.63 -29.25 15.55
C VAL A 99 27.40 -28.39 15.27
N GLY A 100 26.35 -28.95 14.69
CA GLY A 100 25.12 -28.23 14.42
C GLY A 100 24.40 -27.69 15.66
N LYS A 101 24.52 -28.39 16.80
CA LYS A 101 23.95 -27.95 18.09
C LYS A 101 24.60 -26.68 18.64
N ARG A 102 25.79 -26.30 18.18
CA ARG A 102 26.50 -25.09 18.61
C ARG A 102 25.90 -23.81 18.05
N LEU A 103 25.08 -23.90 16.98
CA LEU A 103 24.39 -22.75 16.38
C LEU A 103 23.54 -22.02 17.39
N HIS A 104 22.90 -22.71 18.34
CA HIS A 104 22.01 -22.11 19.33
C HIS A 104 22.71 -21.37 20.47
N THR A 105 24.05 -21.38 20.50
CA THR A 105 24.85 -20.75 21.57
C THR A 105 24.58 -19.23 21.61
N GLY A 106 24.25 -18.73 22.79
CA GLY A 106 24.02 -17.29 23.00
C GLY A 106 22.76 -16.72 22.29
N ARG A 107 21.85 -17.58 21.84
CA ARG A 107 20.62 -17.20 21.13
C ARG A 107 19.39 -17.82 21.81
N SER A 108 18.27 -17.14 21.74
CA SER A 108 16.94 -17.65 22.09
C SER A 108 16.06 -17.73 20.84
N ARG A 109 15.02 -18.56 20.90
CA ARG A 109 13.94 -18.53 19.90
C ARG A 109 13.31 -17.14 19.81
N ASN A 110 13.23 -16.41 20.93
CA ASN A 110 12.57 -15.12 21.00
C ASN A 110 13.26 -14.04 20.16
N ASP A 111 14.59 -13.89 20.26
CA ASP A 111 15.33 -12.91 19.43
C ASP A 111 15.53 -13.38 18.00
N GLN A 112 15.55 -14.70 17.76
CA GLN A 112 15.58 -15.28 16.42
C GLN A 112 14.28 -14.95 15.64
N VAL A 113 13.11 -15.23 16.20
CA VAL A 113 11.81 -14.89 15.58
C VAL A 113 11.67 -13.39 15.36
N ALA A 114 12.10 -12.57 16.34
CA ALA A 114 12.06 -11.11 16.21
C ALA A 114 12.96 -10.60 15.07
N LEU A 115 14.12 -11.23 14.85
CA LEU A 115 14.97 -10.92 13.70
C LEU A 115 14.30 -11.26 12.39
N ASP A 116 13.79 -12.48 12.27
CA ASP A 116 13.30 -13.01 11.00
C ASP A 116 12.08 -12.22 10.50
N ILE A 117 11.14 -11.90 11.40
CA ILE A 117 9.97 -11.09 11.00
C ILE A 117 10.38 -9.66 10.62
N ARG A 118 11.42 -9.08 11.23
CA ARG A 118 11.96 -7.78 10.79
C ARG A 118 12.62 -7.86 9.43
N MET A 119 13.45 -8.89 9.18
CA MET A 119 14.07 -9.10 7.86
C MET A 119 13.02 -9.30 6.77
N TYR A 120 12.02 -10.14 7.04
CA TYR A 120 10.89 -10.36 6.14
C TYR A 120 10.13 -9.05 5.87
N THR A 121 9.79 -8.32 6.91
CA THR A 121 9.05 -7.05 6.79
C THR A 121 9.84 -5.99 6.01
N LYS A 122 11.16 -5.87 6.22
CA LYS A 122 12.03 -4.98 5.42
C LYS A 122 11.95 -5.31 3.93
N LYS A 123 12.08 -6.57 3.57
CA LYS A 123 12.00 -7.07 2.19
C LYS A 123 10.64 -6.75 1.55
N GLU A 124 9.55 -6.99 2.28
CA GLU A 124 8.21 -6.74 1.80
C GLU A 124 7.88 -5.25 1.66
N ILE A 125 8.39 -4.39 2.56
CA ILE A 125 8.27 -2.93 2.41
C ILE A 125 8.97 -2.45 1.13
N ILE A 126 10.15 -2.97 0.81
CA ILE A 126 10.86 -2.62 -0.43
C ILE A 126 10.02 -3.02 -1.65
N ALA A 127 9.47 -4.25 -1.66
CA ALA A 127 8.60 -4.70 -2.73
C ALA A 127 7.33 -3.83 -2.88
N MET A 128 6.71 -3.43 -1.75
CA MET A 128 5.56 -2.53 -1.77
C MET A 128 5.88 -1.15 -2.31
N LYS A 129 7.05 -0.59 -1.96
CA LYS A 129 7.51 0.70 -2.48
C LYS A 129 7.60 0.68 -4.00
N GLU A 130 8.14 -0.38 -4.58
CA GLU A 130 8.22 -0.54 -6.04
C GLU A 130 6.82 -0.63 -6.68
N LEU A 131 5.88 -1.34 -6.07
CA LEU A 131 4.51 -1.42 -6.58
C LEU A 131 3.80 -0.06 -6.53
N VAL A 132 3.94 0.69 -5.44
CA VAL A 132 3.35 2.03 -5.30
C VAL A 132 4.02 3.02 -6.27
N LYS A 133 5.34 2.94 -6.45
CA LYS A 133 6.06 3.74 -7.44
C LYS A 133 5.52 3.47 -8.85
N ASN A 134 5.39 2.20 -9.25
CA ASN A 134 4.86 1.83 -10.56
C ASN A 134 3.42 2.33 -10.78
N LEU A 135 2.59 2.28 -9.75
CA LEU A 135 1.23 2.85 -9.80
C LEU A 135 1.26 4.36 -10.02
N MET A 136 2.10 5.09 -9.28
CA MET A 136 2.26 6.54 -9.45
C MET A 136 2.77 6.92 -10.85
N VAL A 137 3.75 6.19 -11.38
CA VAL A 137 4.28 6.40 -12.74
C VAL A 137 3.18 6.19 -13.77
N THR A 138 2.44 5.09 -13.67
CA THR A 138 1.33 4.76 -14.59
C THR A 138 0.26 5.84 -14.58
N LEU A 139 -0.17 6.29 -13.40
CA LEU A 139 -1.16 7.35 -13.27
C LEU A 139 -0.66 8.69 -13.85
N ASN A 140 0.58 9.03 -13.60
CA ASN A 140 1.19 10.26 -14.10
C ASN A 140 1.29 10.26 -15.63
N ASP A 141 1.68 9.14 -16.23
CA ASP A 141 1.77 9.01 -17.69
C ASP A 141 0.37 8.96 -18.32
N PHE A 142 -0.60 8.33 -17.68
CA PHE A 142 -1.99 8.36 -18.13
C PHE A 142 -2.57 9.78 -18.05
N ALA A 143 -2.29 10.51 -16.98
CA ALA A 143 -2.68 11.91 -16.81
C ALA A 143 -2.08 12.81 -17.92
N ALA A 144 -0.85 12.56 -18.36
CA ALA A 144 -0.20 13.32 -19.41
C ALA A 144 -0.98 13.29 -20.74
N SER A 145 -1.73 12.23 -21.01
CA SER A 145 -2.58 12.09 -22.21
C SER A 145 -3.94 12.77 -22.10
N HIS A 146 -4.25 13.34 -20.92
CA HIS A 146 -5.58 13.86 -20.60
C HIS A 146 -5.59 15.26 -19.99
N THR A 147 -4.57 16.07 -20.25
CA THR A 147 -4.45 17.46 -19.75
C THR A 147 -5.51 18.43 -20.31
N GLU A 148 -6.21 18.02 -21.36
CA GLU A 148 -7.31 18.78 -22.01
C GLU A 148 -8.63 18.01 -22.03
N THR A 149 -8.68 16.82 -21.40
CA THR A 149 -9.93 16.04 -21.29
C THR A 149 -10.78 16.61 -20.16
N ILE A 150 -11.85 17.30 -20.50
CA ILE A 150 -12.76 17.95 -19.53
C ILE A 150 -13.76 16.95 -18.99
N LEU A 151 -13.96 16.97 -17.67
CA LEU A 151 -15.04 16.28 -16.97
C LEU A 151 -15.60 17.17 -15.86
N PRO A 152 -16.82 16.90 -15.38
CA PRO A 152 -17.35 17.60 -14.21
C PRO A 152 -16.59 17.10 -12.95
N GLY A 153 -16.08 18.03 -12.16
CA GLY A 153 -15.70 17.75 -10.77
C GLY A 153 -16.95 17.62 -9.90
N TYR A 154 -16.90 16.79 -8.88
CA TYR A 154 -18.02 16.50 -7.99
C TYR A 154 -17.74 16.88 -6.56
N THR A 155 -18.74 17.46 -5.89
CA THR A 155 -18.87 17.53 -4.44
C THR A 155 -20.23 17.00 -4.05
N HIS A 156 -20.36 16.23 -2.98
CA HIS A 156 -21.64 15.59 -2.57
C HIS A 156 -22.30 14.74 -3.67
N LEU A 157 -21.51 14.18 -4.61
CA LEU A 157 -21.97 13.52 -5.83
C LEU A 157 -22.84 14.43 -6.74
N GLN A 158 -22.75 15.75 -6.55
CA GLN A 158 -23.34 16.74 -7.43
C GLN A 158 -22.26 17.34 -8.33
N ARG A 159 -22.59 17.60 -9.60
CA ARG A 159 -21.70 18.31 -10.53
C ARG A 159 -21.40 19.69 -9.96
N ALA A 160 -20.11 20.02 -9.87
CA ALA A 160 -19.69 21.28 -9.23
C ALA A 160 -19.00 22.22 -10.24
N GLN A 161 -17.79 21.92 -10.63
CA GLN A 161 -16.99 22.77 -11.53
C GLN A 161 -16.30 21.92 -12.60
N PRO A 162 -16.00 22.44 -13.80
CA PRO A 162 -15.26 21.69 -14.80
C PRO A 162 -13.79 21.57 -14.38
N VAL A 163 -13.24 20.36 -14.52
CA VAL A 163 -11.83 20.05 -14.27
C VAL A 163 -11.28 19.24 -15.44
N THR A 164 -9.96 19.04 -15.48
CA THR A 164 -9.36 18.09 -16.42
C THR A 164 -9.21 16.70 -15.78
N LEU A 165 -9.27 15.64 -16.59
CA LEU A 165 -9.01 14.28 -16.09
C LEU A 165 -7.60 14.16 -15.53
N ALA A 166 -6.61 14.84 -16.15
CA ALA A 166 -5.27 14.92 -15.61
C ALA A 166 -5.25 15.44 -14.16
N HIS A 167 -5.94 16.55 -13.90
CA HIS A 167 -6.04 17.13 -12.56
C HIS A 167 -6.62 16.13 -11.55
N HIS A 168 -7.69 15.43 -11.93
CA HIS A 168 -8.33 14.42 -11.09
C HIS A 168 -7.36 13.26 -10.76
N LEU A 169 -6.68 12.72 -11.77
CA LEU A 169 -5.73 11.62 -11.61
C LEU A 169 -4.51 12.03 -10.76
N LEU A 170 -4.02 13.26 -10.92
CA LEU A 170 -2.90 13.78 -10.12
C LEU A 170 -3.25 13.91 -8.64
N ALA A 171 -4.52 14.09 -8.27
CA ALA A 171 -4.94 14.05 -6.88
C ALA A 171 -4.66 12.68 -6.23
N TYR A 172 -4.86 11.59 -6.97
CA TYR A 172 -4.49 10.23 -6.51
C TYR A 172 -2.98 10.03 -6.48
N VAL A 173 -2.22 10.58 -7.42
CA VAL A 173 -0.75 10.56 -7.35
C VAL A 173 -0.26 11.18 -6.04
N GLU A 174 -0.84 12.31 -5.61
CA GLU A 174 -0.50 12.94 -4.32
C GLU A 174 -0.89 12.06 -3.11
N MET A 175 -1.96 11.28 -3.18
CA MET A 175 -2.30 10.31 -2.13
C MET A 175 -1.26 9.19 -2.06
N PHE A 176 -0.86 8.61 -3.20
CA PHE A 176 0.11 7.52 -3.25
C PHE A 176 1.54 7.95 -2.93
N LYS A 177 1.93 9.22 -3.17
CA LYS A 177 3.18 9.78 -2.64
C LYS A 177 3.22 9.70 -1.10
N ARG A 178 2.15 10.11 -0.44
CA ARG A 178 2.05 10.01 1.02
C ARG A 178 2.04 8.57 1.51
N ASP A 179 1.52 7.62 0.73
CA ASP A 179 1.59 6.19 1.06
C ASP A 179 3.02 5.66 0.90
N TYR A 180 3.73 6.08 -0.15
CA TYR A 180 5.14 5.77 -0.33
C TYR A 180 6.00 6.28 0.83
N ASP A 181 5.77 7.51 1.28
CA ASP A 181 6.48 8.11 2.42
C ASP A 181 6.21 7.34 3.73
N ARG A 182 4.95 6.90 3.96
CA ARG A 182 4.62 6.03 5.11
C ARG A 182 5.40 4.72 5.08
N LEU A 183 5.52 4.09 3.91
CA LEU A 183 6.34 2.88 3.77
C LEU A 183 7.82 3.16 4.05
N CYS A 184 8.36 4.31 3.62
CA CYS A 184 9.72 4.72 3.94
C CYS A 184 9.92 4.93 5.44
N ASP A 185 8.95 5.55 6.12
CA ASP A 185 9.03 5.77 7.56
C ASP A 185 8.90 4.47 8.36
N THR A 186 8.02 3.56 7.95
CA THR A 186 7.91 2.22 8.52
C THR A 186 9.20 1.44 8.34
N TYR A 187 9.83 1.50 7.16
CA TYR A 187 11.12 0.86 6.91
C TYR A 187 12.19 1.30 7.91
N LYS A 188 12.33 2.59 8.18
CA LYS A 188 13.32 3.14 9.11
C LYS A 188 13.19 2.55 10.53
N ARG A 189 11.96 2.36 11.00
CA ARG A 189 11.69 1.78 12.35
C ARG A 189 11.78 0.26 12.36
N THR A 190 11.58 -0.39 11.21
CA THR A 190 11.82 -1.83 11.05
C THR A 190 13.31 -2.16 11.00
N ASP A 191 14.14 -1.22 10.50
CA ASP A 191 15.57 -1.40 10.21
C ASP A 191 16.46 -1.33 11.48
N VAL A 192 16.04 -2.06 12.53
CA VAL A 192 16.73 -2.14 13.82
C VAL A 192 16.85 -3.60 14.24
N MET A 193 18.08 -4.12 14.35
CA MET A 193 18.40 -5.52 14.54
C MET A 193 18.24 -5.96 16.01
N PRO A 194 17.38 -6.95 16.32
CA PRO A 194 17.12 -7.40 17.69
C PRO A 194 18.02 -8.55 18.15
N LEU A 195 18.72 -9.28 17.25
CA LEU A 195 19.47 -10.48 17.60
C LEU A 195 20.55 -10.17 18.63
N GLY A 196 20.76 -11.12 19.57
CA GLY A 196 21.58 -10.93 20.74
C GLY A 196 20.84 -10.40 21.97
N SER A 197 19.54 -10.14 21.84
CA SER A 197 18.64 -9.85 22.98
C SER A 197 18.41 -11.10 23.84
N GLY A 198 18.68 -12.29 23.31
CA GLY A 198 18.39 -13.55 23.98
C GLY A 198 16.90 -13.74 24.23
N ALA A 199 16.54 -14.38 25.33
CA ALA A 199 15.13 -14.52 25.71
C ALA A 199 14.50 -13.18 26.14
N LEU A 200 15.26 -12.35 26.89
CA LEU A 200 14.85 -11.02 27.37
C LEU A 200 16.00 -10.21 28.01
N ALA A 201 17.11 -10.85 28.38
CA ALA A 201 18.17 -10.26 29.21
C ALA A 201 19.58 -10.45 28.59
N THR A 202 19.64 -10.57 27.27
CA THR A 202 20.88 -10.87 26.52
C THR A 202 21.50 -12.21 26.92
N THR A 203 22.84 -12.31 27.01
CA THR A 203 23.58 -13.49 27.33
C THR A 203 24.90 -13.14 28.03
N THR A 204 25.54 -14.07 28.68
CA THR A 204 26.86 -13.89 29.30
C THR A 204 28.04 -14.02 28.30
N TYR A 205 27.75 -14.38 27.04
CA TYR A 205 28.74 -14.41 25.98
C TYR A 205 29.03 -13.02 25.41
N PRO A 206 30.27 -12.71 24.99
CA PRO A 206 30.62 -11.42 24.39
C PRO A 206 30.18 -11.34 22.92
N LEU A 207 28.86 -11.29 22.68
CA LEU A 207 28.31 -11.17 21.33
C LEU A 207 28.65 -9.80 20.72
N ASP A 208 29.04 -9.79 19.45
CA ASP A 208 29.20 -8.58 18.65
C ASP A 208 27.94 -8.32 17.83
N ARG A 209 26.97 -7.64 18.43
CA ARG A 209 25.68 -7.31 17.79
C ARG A 209 25.83 -6.35 16.62
N TYR A 210 26.85 -5.46 16.66
CA TYR A 210 27.08 -4.51 15.56
C TYR A 210 27.58 -5.23 14.31
N ALA A 211 28.50 -6.18 14.45
CA ALA A 211 28.97 -6.99 13.32
C ALA A 211 27.82 -7.78 12.67
N VAL A 212 26.90 -8.33 13.47
CA VAL A 212 25.72 -9.03 12.93
C VAL A 212 24.77 -8.06 12.22
N ALA A 213 24.54 -6.87 12.77
CA ALA A 213 23.71 -5.87 12.14
C ALA A 213 24.28 -5.40 10.78
N GLU A 214 25.60 -5.17 10.72
CA GLU A 214 26.30 -4.81 9.49
C GLU A 214 26.18 -5.92 8.41
N GLU A 215 26.42 -7.17 8.79
CA GLU A 215 26.31 -8.31 7.87
C GLU A 215 24.91 -8.51 7.32
N LEU A 216 23.87 -8.26 8.14
CA LEU A 216 22.46 -8.36 7.76
C LEU A 216 21.89 -7.08 7.14
N GLY A 217 22.68 -6.02 7.01
CA GLY A 217 22.25 -4.75 6.41
C GLY A 217 21.21 -4.01 7.25
N PHE A 218 21.33 -4.03 8.58
CA PHE A 218 20.53 -3.20 9.48
C PHE A 218 21.24 -1.89 9.82
N ALA A 219 20.48 -0.81 9.88
CA ALA A 219 21.00 0.52 10.21
C ALA A 219 21.36 0.68 11.70
N ALA A 220 20.74 -0.08 12.58
CA ALA A 220 20.92 0.02 14.02
C ALA A 220 20.65 -1.32 14.74
N ILE A 221 20.90 -1.35 16.05
CA ILE A 221 20.55 -2.46 16.95
C ILE A 221 19.51 -1.98 17.98
N THR A 222 18.69 -2.90 18.51
CA THR A 222 17.81 -2.60 19.65
C THR A 222 18.65 -2.34 20.91
N MET A 223 18.33 -1.26 21.62
CA MET A 223 19.12 -0.80 22.79
C MET A 223 18.64 -1.40 24.11
N ASN A 224 17.49 -2.06 24.12
CA ASN A 224 16.97 -2.79 25.27
C ASN A 224 16.57 -4.18 24.83
N SER A 225 17.09 -5.22 25.49
CA SER A 225 16.86 -6.62 25.07
C SER A 225 15.46 -7.12 25.33
N MET A 226 14.77 -6.56 26.33
CA MET A 226 13.40 -6.93 26.64
C MET A 226 12.43 -6.34 25.60
N ASP A 227 12.65 -5.10 25.21
CA ASP A 227 11.96 -4.46 24.10
C ASP A 227 12.26 -5.14 22.77
N GLY A 228 13.53 -5.48 22.52
CA GLY A 228 13.99 -6.11 21.27
C GLY A 228 13.28 -7.43 20.92
N VAL A 229 12.81 -8.19 21.90
CA VAL A 229 12.05 -9.43 21.69
C VAL A 229 10.54 -9.22 21.76
N SER A 230 10.08 -8.07 22.30
CA SER A 230 8.67 -7.75 22.53
C SER A 230 8.07 -6.90 21.41
N ASP A 231 8.86 -6.02 20.81
CA ASP A 231 8.38 -5.03 19.85
C ASP A 231 7.75 -5.68 18.61
N ARG A 232 6.53 -5.23 18.29
CA ARG A 232 5.78 -5.53 17.07
C ARG A 232 5.16 -4.26 16.46
N ASP A 233 5.62 -3.08 16.90
CA ASP A 233 5.12 -1.81 16.37
C ASP A 233 5.32 -1.73 14.86
N PHE A 234 6.45 -2.22 14.35
CA PHE A 234 6.73 -2.24 12.92
C PHE A 234 5.75 -3.09 12.10
N CYS A 235 5.20 -4.17 12.68
CA CYS A 235 4.14 -4.98 12.07
C CYS A 235 2.82 -4.19 12.01
N ILE A 236 2.48 -3.51 13.10
CA ILE A 236 1.28 -2.67 13.22
C ILE A 236 1.39 -1.46 12.29
N GLU A 237 2.55 -0.82 12.24
CA GLU A 237 2.81 0.30 11.33
C GLU A 237 2.69 -0.10 9.86
N LEU A 238 3.25 -1.24 9.47
CA LEU A 238 3.09 -1.75 8.11
C LEU A 238 1.62 -2.04 7.80
N ALA A 239 0.92 -2.77 8.67
CA ALA A 239 -0.51 -3.04 8.50
C ALA A 239 -1.34 -1.74 8.42
N SER A 240 -0.97 -0.71 9.19
CA SER A 240 -1.59 0.63 9.13
C SER A 240 -1.31 1.33 7.80
N ALA A 241 -0.06 1.34 7.33
CA ALA A 241 0.31 1.92 6.05
C ALA A 241 -0.43 1.22 4.89
N LEU A 242 -0.49 -0.11 4.90
CA LEU A 242 -1.24 -0.91 3.93
C LEU A 242 -2.75 -0.63 4.00
N SER A 243 -3.30 -0.42 5.19
CA SER A 243 -4.71 -0.05 5.37
C SER A 243 -5.04 1.31 4.75
N ILE A 244 -4.16 2.30 4.90
CA ILE A 244 -4.33 3.63 4.29
C ILE A 244 -4.20 3.54 2.76
N LEU A 245 -3.23 2.79 2.25
CA LEU A 245 -3.07 2.54 0.82
C LEU A 245 -4.33 1.88 0.23
N MET A 246 -4.86 0.85 0.88
CA MET A 246 -6.10 0.19 0.44
C MET A 246 -7.32 1.12 0.52
N MET A 247 -7.37 2.04 1.48
CA MET A 247 -8.42 3.06 1.54
C MET A 247 -8.36 3.99 0.32
N HIS A 248 -7.18 4.43 -0.09
CA HIS A 248 -7.02 5.25 -1.29
C HIS A 248 -7.40 4.48 -2.55
N LEU A 249 -6.98 3.21 -2.67
CA LEU A 249 -7.40 2.32 -3.78
C LEU A 249 -8.94 2.13 -3.78
N SER A 250 -9.54 1.90 -2.62
CA SER A 250 -10.99 1.72 -2.49
C SER A 250 -11.77 2.95 -2.95
N ARG A 251 -11.32 4.16 -2.60
CA ARG A 251 -11.92 5.41 -3.07
C ARG A 251 -11.84 5.53 -4.59
N PHE A 252 -10.69 5.21 -5.17
CA PHE A 252 -10.54 5.28 -6.62
C PHE A 252 -11.36 4.18 -7.32
N CYS A 253 -11.43 2.98 -6.75
CA CYS A 253 -12.30 1.91 -7.25
C CYS A 253 -13.77 2.34 -7.28
N GLU A 254 -14.24 3.07 -6.25
CA GLU A 254 -15.60 3.61 -6.24
C GLU A 254 -15.86 4.53 -7.45
N GLU A 255 -14.91 5.43 -7.75
CA GLU A 255 -15.02 6.30 -8.93
C GLU A 255 -14.97 5.51 -10.25
N ILE A 256 -14.11 4.50 -10.37
CA ILE A 256 -14.04 3.60 -11.52
C ILE A 256 -15.38 2.88 -11.74
N ILE A 257 -15.99 2.38 -10.66
CA ILE A 257 -17.31 1.73 -10.72
C ILE A 257 -18.38 2.70 -11.20
N LEU A 258 -18.44 3.90 -10.62
CA LEU A 258 -19.37 4.95 -11.05
C LEU A 258 -19.12 5.32 -12.52
N TRP A 259 -17.88 5.60 -12.91
CA TRP A 259 -17.53 6.04 -14.25
C TRP A 259 -17.78 4.98 -15.34
N SER A 260 -17.70 3.70 -14.99
CA SER A 260 -17.97 2.60 -15.91
C SER A 260 -19.45 2.24 -16.01
N SER A 261 -20.32 2.80 -15.14
CA SER A 261 -21.75 2.57 -15.18
C SER A 261 -22.38 3.17 -16.45
N HIS A 262 -23.55 2.66 -16.84
CA HIS A 262 -24.29 3.17 -18.01
C HIS A 262 -24.68 4.64 -17.84
N GLU A 263 -24.99 5.06 -16.62
CA GLU A 263 -25.43 6.41 -16.26
C GLU A 263 -24.31 7.44 -16.41
N PHE A 264 -23.08 7.13 -15.97
CA PHE A 264 -21.92 8.01 -16.14
C PHE A 264 -21.28 7.85 -17.51
N HIS A 265 -20.97 6.63 -17.88
CA HIS A 265 -20.35 6.27 -19.17
C HIS A 265 -19.07 7.07 -19.49
N PHE A 266 -18.27 7.37 -18.47
CA PHE A 266 -17.05 8.17 -18.63
C PHE A 266 -15.84 7.35 -19.07
N ILE A 267 -15.85 6.06 -18.71
CA ILE A 267 -14.80 5.11 -19.06
C ILE A 267 -15.38 3.78 -19.50
N GLU A 268 -14.53 2.99 -20.16
CA GLU A 268 -14.76 1.58 -20.40
C GLU A 268 -13.52 0.80 -19.96
N LEU A 269 -13.70 -0.19 -19.11
CA LEU A 269 -12.64 -1.07 -18.70
C LEU A 269 -12.31 -2.07 -19.81
N SER A 270 -11.04 -2.46 -19.90
CA SER A 270 -10.62 -3.55 -20.78
C SER A 270 -11.31 -4.87 -20.40
N ASP A 271 -11.58 -5.72 -21.37
CA ASP A 271 -12.13 -7.06 -21.15
C ASP A 271 -11.24 -7.92 -20.23
N ALA A 272 -9.94 -7.67 -20.23
CA ALA A 272 -8.99 -8.35 -19.34
C ALA A 272 -9.21 -8.04 -17.84
N TYR A 273 -9.92 -6.95 -17.52
CA TYR A 273 -10.20 -6.50 -16.14
C TYR A 273 -11.70 -6.34 -15.86
N SER A 274 -12.52 -7.07 -16.60
CA SER A 274 -13.96 -7.06 -16.47
C SER A 274 -14.49 -8.48 -16.58
N THR A 275 -15.72 -8.73 -16.12
CA THR A 275 -16.41 -9.98 -16.37
C THR A 275 -17.75 -9.74 -17.02
N GLY A 276 -18.30 -10.76 -17.66
CA GLY A 276 -19.64 -10.75 -18.25
C GLY A 276 -20.66 -11.38 -17.31
N SER A 277 -21.87 -11.55 -17.85
CA SER A 277 -22.95 -12.27 -17.18
C SER A 277 -23.28 -13.54 -17.98
N SER A 278 -23.49 -14.66 -17.28
CA SER A 278 -23.92 -15.92 -17.92
C SER A 278 -25.33 -15.89 -18.50
N ILE A 279 -26.14 -14.90 -18.11
CA ILE A 279 -27.55 -14.77 -18.52
C ILE A 279 -27.83 -13.46 -19.28
N MET A 280 -27.01 -12.42 -19.08
CA MET A 280 -27.19 -11.10 -19.71
C MET A 280 -26.01 -10.81 -20.63
N PRO A 281 -26.13 -11.07 -21.96
CA PRO A 281 -24.99 -10.99 -22.88
C PRO A 281 -24.42 -9.58 -23.08
N GLN A 282 -25.19 -8.54 -22.75
CA GLN A 282 -24.77 -7.14 -22.85
C GLN A 282 -24.01 -6.64 -21.61
N LYS A 283 -23.99 -7.41 -20.50
CA LYS A 283 -23.47 -6.93 -19.22
C LYS A 283 -21.97 -7.09 -19.14
N LYS A 284 -21.30 -6.01 -18.72
CA LYS A 284 -19.86 -5.96 -18.43
C LYS A 284 -19.66 -5.36 -17.05
N ASN A 285 -19.07 -6.12 -16.15
CA ASN A 285 -18.96 -5.77 -14.72
C ASN A 285 -17.57 -5.27 -14.38
N PRO A 286 -17.42 -4.26 -13.52
CA PRO A 286 -16.13 -3.76 -13.02
C PRO A 286 -15.62 -4.59 -11.82
N ASP A 287 -15.66 -5.94 -11.91
CA ASP A 287 -15.41 -6.84 -10.77
C ASP A 287 -14.06 -6.64 -10.11
N MET A 288 -13.02 -6.26 -10.87
CA MET A 288 -11.69 -6.05 -10.29
C MET A 288 -11.70 -4.85 -9.35
N ALA A 289 -12.39 -3.76 -9.71
CA ALA A 289 -12.56 -2.61 -8.84
C ALA A 289 -13.40 -2.96 -7.61
N GLU A 290 -14.48 -3.74 -7.78
CA GLU A 290 -15.32 -4.18 -6.67
C GLU A 290 -14.57 -5.07 -5.69
N LEU A 291 -13.76 -6.02 -6.18
CA LEU A 291 -12.96 -6.91 -5.35
C LEU A 291 -11.88 -6.15 -4.57
N ILE A 292 -11.18 -5.19 -5.19
CA ILE A 292 -10.20 -4.36 -4.51
C ILE A 292 -10.87 -3.55 -3.40
N ARG A 293 -12.03 -2.93 -3.68
CA ARG A 293 -12.85 -2.23 -2.69
C ARG A 293 -13.23 -3.16 -1.53
N GLY A 294 -13.68 -4.37 -1.81
CA GLY A 294 -14.05 -5.37 -0.79
C GLY A 294 -12.86 -5.85 0.05
N LYS A 295 -11.71 -6.12 -0.59
CA LYS A 295 -10.48 -6.58 0.08
C LYS A 295 -9.89 -5.55 1.06
N THR A 296 -10.26 -4.28 0.96
CA THR A 296 -9.88 -3.24 1.92
C THR A 296 -10.30 -3.59 3.35
N GLY A 297 -11.52 -4.10 3.53
CA GLY A 297 -12.01 -4.54 4.84
C GLY A 297 -11.21 -5.69 5.44
N ARG A 298 -10.68 -6.60 4.61
CA ARG A 298 -9.80 -7.69 5.03
C ARG A 298 -8.51 -7.15 5.65
N VAL A 299 -7.86 -6.20 4.99
CA VAL A 299 -6.61 -5.57 5.49
C VAL A 299 -6.87 -4.79 6.78
N TYR A 300 -7.99 -4.08 6.89
CA TYR A 300 -8.41 -3.42 8.14
C TYR A 300 -8.59 -4.41 9.28
N GLY A 301 -9.20 -5.56 9.00
CA GLY A 301 -9.40 -6.62 9.99
C GLY A 301 -8.07 -7.10 10.59
N HIS A 302 -7.04 -7.27 9.77
CA HIS A 302 -5.71 -7.68 10.24
C HIS A 302 -5.01 -6.62 11.10
N LEU A 303 -5.11 -5.33 10.75
CA LEU A 303 -4.62 -4.24 11.60
C LEU A 303 -5.31 -4.27 12.98
N MET A 304 -6.62 -4.40 13.00
CA MET A 304 -7.39 -4.45 14.25
C MET A 304 -7.07 -5.69 15.09
N ALA A 305 -6.83 -6.83 14.45
CA ALA A 305 -6.40 -8.06 15.13
C ALA A 305 -5.03 -7.87 15.81
N LEU A 306 -4.04 -7.32 15.09
CA LEU A 306 -2.70 -7.04 15.65
C LEU A 306 -2.75 -6.07 16.84
N LEU A 307 -3.47 -4.95 16.71
CA LEU A 307 -3.66 -4.00 17.80
C LEU A 307 -4.32 -4.66 19.02
N THR A 308 -5.28 -5.55 18.78
CA THR A 308 -6.01 -6.27 19.84
C THR A 308 -5.13 -7.31 20.52
N THR A 309 -4.31 -8.03 19.77
CA THR A 309 -3.35 -8.99 20.30
C THR A 309 -2.36 -8.32 21.23
N MET A 310 -1.77 -7.20 20.79
CA MET A 310 -0.68 -6.54 21.53
C MET A 310 -1.12 -5.74 22.75
N LYS A 311 -2.36 -5.22 22.78
CA LYS A 311 -2.83 -4.22 23.77
C LYS A 311 -2.69 -4.56 25.24
N GLY A 312 -2.57 -5.81 25.61
CA GLY A 312 -2.60 -6.25 27.02
C GLY A 312 -1.44 -7.17 27.40
N LEU A 313 -0.47 -7.37 26.51
CA LEU A 313 0.63 -8.29 26.76
C LEU A 313 1.66 -7.66 27.72
N PRO A 314 2.18 -8.42 28.71
CA PRO A 314 3.35 -8.00 29.46
C PRO A 314 4.61 -8.01 28.58
N LEU A 315 5.67 -7.37 29.08
CA LEU A 315 6.94 -7.28 28.38
C LEU A 315 7.57 -8.66 28.09
N ALA A 316 8.56 -8.63 27.22
CA ALA A 316 9.25 -9.74 26.58
C ALA A 316 8.31 -10.50 25.63
N TYR A 317 8.39 -11.84 25.59
CA TYR A 317 7.65 -12.64 24.64
C TYR A 317 6.55 -13.46 25.35
N ASN A 318 5.35 -13.44 24.76
CA ASN A 318 4.24 -14.31 25.09
C ASN A 318 3.79 -15.02 23.81
N LYS A 319 3.25 -16.23 23.92
CA LYS A 319 2.86 -17.06 22.77
C LYS A 319 1.77 -16.39 21.91
N ASP A 320 0.99 -15.47 22.47
CA ASP A 320 0.05 -14.58 21.75
C ASP A 320 0.70 -13.89 20.55
N MET A 321 1.99 -13.55 20.64
CA MET A 321 2.74 -12.92 19.56
C MET A 321 2.94 -13.82 18.33
N GLN A 322 2.57 -15.10 18.37
CA GLN A 322 2.54 -15.95 17.19
C GLN A 322 1.49 -15.46 16.18
N GLU A 323 0.42 -14.80 16.68
CA GLU A 323 -0.63 -14.19 15.86
C GLU A 323 -0.17 -12.94 15.09
N ASP A 324 1.07 -12.50 15.27
CA ASP A 324 1.66 -11.36 14.55
C ASP A 324 1.87 -11.63 13.06
N LYS A 325 1.95 -12.91 12.64
CA LYS A 325 2.41 -13.32 11.30
C LYS A 325 1.28 -13.54 10.30
N GLU A 326 0.31 -14.41 10.60
CA GLU A 326 -0.71 -14.80 9.62
C GLU A 326 -1.47 -13.60 9.07
N GLY A 327 -1.94 -12.72 9.95
CA GLY A 327 -2.67 -11.53 9.55
C GLY A 327 -1.81 -10.53 8.78
N LEU A 328 -0.55 -10.36 9.18
CA LEU A 328 0.38 -9.48 8.47
C LEU A 328 0.73 -10.03 7.09
N PHE A 329 1.03 -11.31 6.99
CA PHE A 329 1.35 -11.97 5.72
C PHE A 329 0.17 -11.90 4.74
N ASP A 330 -1.04 -12.15 5.22
CA ASP A 330 -2.25 -12.05 4.40
C ASP A 330 -2.52 -10.61 3.95
N ALA A 331 -2.31 -9.61 4.80
CA ALA A 331 -2.42 -8.20 4.43
C ALA A 331 -1.42 -7.83 3.33
N ILE A 332 -0.16 -8.24 3.48
CA ILE A 332 0.91 -8.03 2.49
C ILE A 332 0.52 -8.69 1.16
N ASP A 333 0.17 -9.97 1.17
CA ASP A 333 -0.17 -10.73 -0.04
C ASP A 333 -1.41 -10.13 -0.73
N THR A 334 -2.41 -9.70 0.04
CA THR A 334 -3.61 -9.03 -0.48
C THR A 334 -3.25 -7.75 -1.21
N VAL A 335 -2.40 -6.89 -0.64
CA VAL A 335 -2.01 -5.63 -1.27
C VAL A 335 -1.11 -5.86 -2.47
N LYS A 336 -0.18 -6.84 -2.40
CA LYS A 336 0.66 -7.26 -3.55
C LYS A 336 -0.14 -7.76 -4.74
N MET A 337 -1.34 -8.29 -4.53
CA MET A 337 -2.26 -8.62 -5.62
C MET A 337 -3.07 -7.41 -6.10
N CYS A 338 -3.58 -6.60 -5.19
CA CYS A 338 -4.47 -5.49 -5.53
C CYS A 338 -3.78 -4.39 -6.33
N VAL A 339 -2.57 -3.96 -5.92
CA VAL A 339 -1.88 -2.82 -6.57
C VAL A 339 -1.54 -3.10 -8.03
N PRO A 340 -0.94 -4.23 -8.44
CA PRO A 340 -0.67 -4.51 -9.84
C PRO A 340 -1.93 -4.65 -10.70
N VAL A 341 -2.98 -5.30 -10.17
CA VAL A 341 -4.26 -5.44 -10.89
C VAL A 341 -4.87 -4.05 -11.13
N PHE A 342 -4.90 -3.20 -10.10
CA PHE A 342 -5.38 -1.84 -10.21
C PHE A 342 -4.55 -1.02 -11.21
N THR A 343 -3.24 -1.08 -11.14
CA THR A 343 -2.32 -0.39 -12.05
C THR A 343 -2.59 -0.75 -13.51
N SER A 344 -2.71 -2.04 -13.79
CA SER A 344 -2.97 -2.53 -15.14
C SER A 344 -4.39 -2.19 -15.63
N MET A 345 -5.38 -2.21 -14.74
CA MET A 345 -6.76 -1.80 -15.04
C MET A 345 -6.80 -0.33 -15.48
N ILE A 346 -6.11 0.58 -14.77
CA ILE A 346 -6.01 2.00 -15.15
C ILE A 346 -5.26 2.17 -16.47
N ALA A 347 -4.13 1.48 -16.65
CA ALA A 347 -3.30 1.60 -17.86
C ALA A 347 -4.05 1.21 -19.15
N THR A 348 -5.07 0.36 -19.03
CA THR A 348 -5.79 -0.22 -20.18
C THR A 348 -7.22 0.30 -20.35
N MET A 349 -7.71 1.15 -19.45
CA MET A 349 -9.06 1.71 -19.55
C MET A 349 -9.17 2.70 -20.71
N THR A 350 -10.33 2.72 -21.36
CA THR A 350 -10.65 3.66 -22.43
C THR A 350 -11.46 4.84 -21.86
N VAL A 351 -11.02 6.06 -22.13
CA VAL A 351 -11.71 7.29 -21.72
C VAL A 351 -12.70 7.72 -22.78
N LYS A 352 -13.94 7.96 -22.40
CA LYS A 352 -15.04 8.46 -23.25
C LYS A 352 -15.10 9.98 -23.16
N LYS A 353 -14.18 10.67 -23.84
CA LYS A 353 -14.01 12.14 -23.75
C LYS A 353 -15.29 12.93 -24.02
N ASP A 354 -16.07 12.50 -25.01
CA ASP A 354 -17.33 13.19 -25.36
C ASP A 354 -18.38 13.05 -24.25
N ALA A 355 -18.48 11.88 -23.62
CA ALA A 355 -19.40 11.67 -22.50
C ALA A 355 -19.01 12.56 -21.30
N MET A 356 -17.72 12.62 -20.97
CA MET A 356 -17.20 13.50 -19.92
C MET A 356 -17.49 14.98 -20.21
N LEU A 357 -17.19 15.45 -21.45
CA LEU A 357 -17.43 16.83 -21.85
C LEU A 357 -18.93 17.19 -21.83
N ASN A 358 -19.78 16.31 -22.34
CA ASN A 358 -21.24 16.53 -22.33
C ASN A 358 -21.78 16.59 -20.89
N ALA A 359 -21.26 15.74 -20.00
CA ALA A 359 -21.59 15.81 -18.58
C ALA A 359 -21.13 17.11 -17.92
N ALA A 360 -19.97 17.65 -18.34
CA ALA A 360 -19.47 18.93 -17.83
C ALA A 360 -20.32 20.14 -18.30
N LYS A 361 -20.86 20.10 -19.51
CA LYS A 361 -21.75 21.14 -20.04
C LYS A 361 -23.11 21.18 -19.31
N GLY A 362 -23.57 20.02 -18.81
CA GLY A 362 -24.81 19.94 -18.06
C GLY A 362 -24.63 20.27 -16.58
N GLY A 363 -25.71 20.77 -15.93
CA GLY A 363 -25.73 21.02 -14.49
C GLY A 363 -25.02 22.30 -14.04
N PHE A 364 -24.89 23.26 -14.95
CA PHE A 364 -24.43 24.63 -14.65
C PHE A 364 -23.03 24.69 -14.02
N THR A 365 -22.12 23.80 -14.42
CA THR A 365 -20.76 23.71 -13.85
C THR A 365 -19.94 24.98 -14.07
N ASN A 366 -20.33 25.80 -15.06
CA ASN A 366 -19.75 27.09 -15.44
C ASN A 366 -20.42 28.31 -14.75
N ALA A 367 -21.40 28.10 -13.88
CA ALA A 367 -22.12 29.20 -13.23
C ALA A 367 -21.21 30.09 -12.36
N THR A 368 -20.21 29.50 -11.70
CA THR A 368 -19.22 30.26 -10.92
C THR A 368 -18.39 31.16 -11.85
N ASP A 369 -18.01 30.66 -13.02
CA ASP A 369 -17.21 31.41 -14.00
C ASP A 369 -18.03 32.62 -14.57
N ALA A 370 -19.34 32.43 -14.76
CA ALA A 370 -20.26 33.51 -15.10
C ALA A 370 -20.33 34.58 -14.00
N ALA A 371 -20.38 34.18 -12.73
CA ALA A 371 -20.37 35.11 -11.61
C ALA A 371 -19.01 35.84 -11.50
N ASP A 372 -17.91 35.16 -11.68
CA ASP A 372 -16.56 35.75 -11.68
C ASP A 372 -16.39 36.73 -12.87
N TRP A 373 -17.01 36.44 -14.04
CA TRP A 373 -17.02 37.35 -15.14
C TRP A 373 -17.74 38.66 -14.76
N LEU A 374 -18.91 38.60 -14.14
CA LEU A 374 -19.63 39.79 -13.64
C LEU A 374 -18.79 40.60 -12.64
N VAL A 375 -18.09 39.92 -11.75
CA VAL A 375 -17.19 40.59 -10.79
C VAL A 375 -16.09 41.36 -11.52
N LYS A 376 -15.52 40.81 -12.58
CA LYS A 376 -14.51 41.48 -13.43
C LYS A 376 -15.11 42.70 -14.17
N GLN A 377 -16.42 42.73 -14.39
CA GLN A 377 -17.15 43.87 -14.92
C GLN A 377 -17.51 44.90 -13.81
N GLY A 378 -17.07 44.69 -12.56
CA GLY A 378 -17.29 45.64 -11.47
C GLY A 378 -18.51 45.34 -10.60
N VAL A 379 -19.22 44.25 -10.84
CA VAL A 379 -20.38 43.86 -10.00
C VAL A 379 -19.89 43.22 -8.70
N PRO A 380 -20.36 43.62 -7.53
CA PRO A 380 -19.99 42.96 -6.27
C PRO A 380 -20.33 41.46 -6.30
N PHE A 381 -19.46 40.60 -5.72
CA PHE A 381 -19.64 39.15 -5.81
C PHE A 381 -21.02 38.65 -5.34
N ARG A 382 -21.55 39.20 -4.24
CA ARG A 382 -22.88 38.80 -3.73
C ARG A 382 -23.99 39.09 -4.72
N ASP A 383 -23.92 40.23 -5.42
CA ASP A 383 -24.86 40.61 -6.45
C ASP A 383 -24.70 39.76 -7.72
N ALA A 384 -23.45 39.53 -8.13
CA ALA A 384 -23.12 38.61 -9.23
C ALA A 384 -23.67 37.21 -8.99
N HIS A 385 -23.48 36.66 -7.79
CA HIS A 385 -24.03 35.36 -7.40
C HIS A 385 -25.56 35.34 -7.46
N ALA A 386 -26.23 36.39 -6.99
CA ALA A 386 -27.68 36.50 -7.06
C ALA A 386 -28.21 36.62 -8.53
N ILE A 387 -27.50 37.35 -9.40
CA ILE A 387 -27.81 37.47 -10.83
C ILE A 387 -27.70 36.10 -11.50
N ILE A 388 -26.58 35.38 -11.27
CA ILE A 388 -26.40 34.06 -11.86
C ILE A 388 -27.38 33.05 -11.29
N GLY A 389 -27.74 33.12 -10.02
CA GLY A 389 -28.79 32.29 -9.42
C GLY A 389 -30.13 32.44 -10.14
N LYS A 390 -30.51 33.68 -10.54
CA LYS A 390 -31.72 33.93 -11.35
C LYS A 390 -31.59 33.34 -12.75
N LEU A 391 -30.45 33.46 -13.40
CA LEU A 391 -30.20 32.85 -14.72
C LEU A 391 -30.29 31.32 -14.67
N VAL A 392 -29.69 30.69 -13.65
CA VAL A 392 -29.78 29.24 -13.45
C VAL A 392 -31.24 28.81 -13.25
N LEU A 393 -32.00 29.52 -12.42
CA LEU A 393 -33.46 29.26 -12.25
C LEU A 393 -34.20 29.38 -13.56
N TYR A 394 -33.95 30.45 -14.31
CA TYR A 394 -34.53 30.65 -15.65
C TYR A 394 -34.22 29.49 -16.59
N CYS A 395 -32.94 29.03 -16.62
CA CYS A 395 -32.56 27.91 -17.44
C CYS A 395 -33.27 26.59 -17.03
N ILE A 396 -33.44 26.35 -15.73
CA ILE A 396 -34.18 25.19 -15.23
C ILE A 396 -35.63 25.22 -15.68
N GLU A 397 -36.32 26.37 -15.54
CA GLU A 397 -37.72 26.54 -15.93
C GLU A 397 -37.93 26.38 -17.43
N HIS A 398 -36.96 26.74 -18.26
CA HIS A 398 -37.03 26.67 -19.73
C HIS A 398 -36.32 25.45 -20.32
N ASN A 399 -35.79 24.53 -19.48
CA ASN A 399 -35.06 23.35 -19.88
C ASN A 399 -33.91 23.65 -20.86
N THR A 400 -33.10 24.65 -20.54
CA THR A 400 -31.94 25.11 -21.31
C THR A 400 -30.71 25.24 -20.43
N ASN A 401 -29.54 25.59 -20.98
CA ASN A 401 -28.28 25.80 -20.27
C ASN A 401 -27.81 27.25 -20.42
N LEU A 402 -26.86 27.67 -19.59
CA LEU A 402 -26.25 29.01 -19.70
C LEU A 402 -25.65 29.25 -21.10
N ASP A 403 -24.99 28.24 -21.67
CA ASP A 403 -24.34 28.32 -22.97
C ASP A 403 -25.35 28.56 -24.14
N ASP A 404 -26.61 28.18 -23.96
CA ASP A 404 -27.66 28.23 -25.00
C ASP A 404 -28.49 29.52 -24.94
N LEU A 405 -28.34 30.35 -23.90
CA LEU A 405 -29.07 31.60 -23.76
C LEU A 405 -28.58 32.64 -24.78
N SER A 406 -29.52 33.37 -25.38
CA SER A 406 -29.19 34.53 -26.19
C SER A 406 -28.70 35.70 -25.31
N LEU A 407 -27.94 36.63 -25.91
CA LEU A 407 -27.50 37.84 -25.20
C LEU A 407 -28.68 38.70 -24.73
N ALA A 408 -29.82 38.64 -25.41
CA ALA A 408 -31.03 39.35 -25.01
C ALA A 408 -31.59 38.78 -23.69
N GLU A 409 -31.60 37.46 -23.52
CA GLU A 409 -32.01 36.78 -22.28
C GLU A 409 -31.08 37.10 -21.14
N TYR A 410 -29.77 37.08 -21.36
CA TYR A 410 -28.77 37.54 -20.38
C TYR A 410 -29.04 38.99 -19.95
N LYS A 411 -29.23 39.90 -20.92
CA LYS A 411 -29.48 41.32 -20.66
C LYS A 411 -30.82 41.60 -19.99
N ALA A 412 -31.81 40.73 -20.16
CA ALA A 412 -33.08 40.83 -19.45
C ALA A 412 -32.92 40.64 -17.92
N ILE A 413 -31.93 39.88 -17.51
CA ILE A 413 -31.63 39.67 -16.08
C ILE A 413 -30.65 40.75 -15.56
N SER A 414 -29.62 41.11 -16.35
CA SER A 414 -28.71 42.20 -16.02
C SER A 414 -28.16 42.86 -17.28
N PRO A 415 -28.25 44.19 -17.40
CA PRO A 415 -27.76 44.94 -18.56
C PRO A 415 -26.21 44.92 -18.69
N VAL A 416 -25.50 44.46 -17.70
CA VAL A 416 -24.02 44.36 -17.67
C VAL A 416 -23.50 43.32 -18.68
N PHE A 417 -24.28 42.31 -19.03
CA PHE A 417 -23.86 41.25 -19.93
C PHE A 417 -23.54 41.73 -21.34
N ASP A 418 -22.45 41.23 -21.91
CA ASP A 418 -22.10 41.39 -23.31
C ASP A 418 -21.62 40.04 -23.91
N GLU A 419 -21.26 40.04 -25.19
CA GLU A 419 -20.87 38.87 -25.97
C GLU A 419 -19.66 38.10 -25.33
N SER A 420 -18.82 38.77 -24.55
CA SER A 420 -17.62 38.14 -23.95
C SER A 420 -17.97 37.13 -22.86
N VAL A 421 -19.22 37.11 -22.35
CA VAL A 421 -19.67 36.12 -21.37
C VAL A 421 -19.56 34.70 -21.94
N TYR A 422 -19.86 34.48 -23.22
CA TYR A 422 -19.83 33.15 -23.83
C TYR A 422 -18.45 32.53 -23.81
N ALA A 423 -17.39 33.33 -24.00
CA ALA A 423 -16.03 32.85 -23.87
C ALA A 423 -15.70 32.47 -22.40
N ALA A 424 -16.17 33.28 -21.45
CA ALA A 424 -15.91 33.06 -20.03
C ALA A 424 -16.61 31.81 -19.47
N ILE A 425 -17.78 31.44 -20.00
CA ILE A 425 -18.55 30.27 -19.54
C ILE A 425 -18.28 28.98 -20.33
N ASN A 426 -17.45 29.06 -21.38
CA ASN A 426 -17.07 27.86 -22.11
C ASN A 426 -16.33 26.89 -21.14
N VAL A 427 -16.82 25.67 -20.98
CA VAL A 427 -16.30 24.72 -19.95
C VAL A 427 -14.82 24.37 -20.14
N ASN A 428 -14.29 24.42 -21.37
CA ASN A 428 -12.87 24.25 -21.60
C ASN A 428 -12.09 25.46 -21.06
N GLU A 429 -12.54 26.69 -21.42
CA GLU A 429 -11.93 27.93 -20.93
C GLU A 429 -12.05 28.05 -19.41
N CYS A 430 -13.16 27.63 -18.82
CA CYS A 430 -13.34 27.59 -17.37
C CYS A 430 -12.25 26.75 -16.68
N ALA A 431 -11.93 25.57 -17.19
CA ALA A 431 -10.85 24.74 -16.64
C ALA A 431 -9.47 25.36 -16.91
N GLN A 432 -9.23 25.91 -18.11
CA GLN A 432 -7.94 26.50 -18.51
C GLN A 432 -7.64 27.84 -17.86
N ALA A 433 -8.65 28.57 -17.41
CA ALA A 433 -8.49 29.84 -16.68
C ALA A 433 -7.96 29.65 -15.25
N ARG A 434 -8.04 28.45 -14.67
CA ARG A 434 -7.63 28.13 -13.30
C ARG A 434 -6.15 27.79 -13.21
N LYS A 435 -5.29 28.83 -13.31
CA LYS A 435 -3.84 28.75 -13.44
C LYS A 435 -3.06 28.82 -12.11
N VAL A 436 -3.76 28.94 -11.01
CA VAL A 436 -3.13 28.88 -9.68
C VAL A 436 -2.50 27.50 -9.46
N ILE A 437 -1.37 27.44 -8.79
CA ILE A 437 -0.69 26.17 -8.44
C ILE A 437 -1.69 25.23 -7.78
N GLY A 438 -1.78 24.01 -8.27
CA GLY A 438 -2.76 23.04 -7.84
C GLY A 438 -4.09 23.10 -8.62
N GLY A 439 -4.23 24.00 -9.60
CA GLY A 439 -5.42 24.11 -10.45
C GLY A 439 -5.43 23.13 -11.63
N PRO A 440 -6.58 23.02 -12.33
CA PRO A 440 -6.78 22.08 -13.43
C PRO A 440 -6.26 22.55 -14.79
N ALA A 441 -5.73 23.76 -14.94
CA ALA A 441 -5.24 24.25 -16.21
C ALA A 441 -4.14 23.35 -16.79
N LYS A 442 -4.11 23.20 -18.11
CA LYS A 442 -3.11 22.38 -18.83
C LYS A 442 -1.67 22.74 -18.44
N GLU A 443 -1.35 24.05 -18.36
CA GLU A 443 0.00 24.49 -17.98
C GLU A 443 0.39 24.04 -16.56
N VAL A 444 -0.56 24.07 -15.62
CA VAL A 444 -0.36 23.66 -14.23
C VAL A 444 -0.23 22.15 -14.10
N THR A 445 -1.13 21.40 -14.74
CA THR A 445 -1.09 19.94 -14.72
C THR A 445 0.13 19.39 -15.45
N THR A 446 0.56 20.01 -16.56
CA THR A 446 1.79 19.65 -17.28
C THR A 446 3.03 19.89 -16.42
N ALA A 447 3.11 21.02 -15.70
CA ALA A 447 4.20 21.29 -14.77
C ALA A 447 4.25 20.29 -13.62
N ALA A 448 3.08 19.92 -13.05
CA ALA A 448 2.98 18.91 -11.99
C ALA A 448 3.42 17.52 -12.48
N ILE A 449 3.01 17.12 -13.71
CA ILE A 449 3.43 15.86 -14.34
C ILE A 449 4.96 15.82 -14.51
N ALA A 450 5.56 16.92 -14.95
CA ALA A 450 7.03 17.00 -15.11
C ALA A 450 7.74 16.93 -13.75
N ALA A 451 7.25 17.63 -12.73
CA ALA A 451 7.80 17.57 -11.38
C ALA A 451 7.70 16.14 -10.78
N ASN A 452 6.59 15.45 -11.03
CA ASN A 452 6.43 14.06 -10.62
C ASN A 452 7.45 13.13 -11.28
N LYS A 453 7.73 13.31 -12.58
CA LYS A 453 8.75 12.51 -13.28
C LYS A 453 10.14 12.69 -12.67
N GLU A 454 10.49 13.90 -12.25
CA GLU A 454 11.76 14.11 -11.54
C GLU A 454 11.74 13.46 -10.15
N TYR A 455 10.66 13.61 -9.40
CA TYR A 455 10.49 12.94 -8.09
C TYR A 455 10.65 11.42 -8.20
N PHE A 456 10.05 10.77 -9.21
CA PHE A 456 10.13 9.31 -9.39
C PHE A 456 11.55 8.79 -9.71
N LYS A 457 12.47 9.67 -10.14
CA LYS A 457 13.89 9.30 -10.31
C LYS A 457 14.65 9.26 -8.98
N THR A 458 14.15 9.93 -7.97
CA THR A 458 14.81 10.06 -6.65
C THR A 458 14.37 9.00 -5.64
N ILE A 459 13.30 8.28 -5.92
CA ILE A 459 12.73 7.26 -5.07
C ILE A 459 12.92 5.85 -5.63
#